data_031bf80659ad9a76b7c1140cc1b805b5
#
_entry.id   031bf80659ad9a76b7c1140cc1b805b5
#
_cell.length_a   1.000
_cell.length_b   1.000
_cell.length_c   1.000
_cell.angle_alpha   90.00
_cell.angle_beta   90.00
_cell.angle_gamma   90.00
#
_symmetry.space_group_name_H-M   'P 1'
#
loop_
_entity.id
_entity.type
_entity.pdbx_description
1 polymer ?
#
loop_
_entity_poly.entity_id
_entity_poly.type
_entity_poly.pdbx_seq_one_letter_code
_entity_poly.pdbx_strand_id
1 'polypeptide(L)'
;TTGSVDTGLDTNVTLNVKEKDLTKDAIGTGMTVEANEVNVDGNVAANAVVKANKVVIGGQTHAKALIEAKEAKIAVHIGSFDGEYVEIDRLEGGKVKAKKAVIKSAIGGEIIAESVVIDTLVSNSNIIIADTLEIKKLKGVNNKILVDFSMIKNTGEQINERMAKIKAIREQIVKMPRTLESKRCVIEENKGPINVIKAKIEELKSTNNTPPVTFMKKLKEYQQLVHEYNALLKEFREKKAVIAELKSEIANIQDGIFNSKVINHSNWREFNEIKFRLVDPARDITYSTRENEIARVITIAKVETEDGDIDYVVKKNNNVRKA
;
A
#
# COMPACT_ATOMS: atom_id res chain seq x y z
N THR A 1 28.32 26.31 -14.46
CA THR A 1 29.34 25.44 -13.85
C THR A 1 28.61 24.48 -12.89
N THR A 2 28.63 23.21 -13.23
CA THR A 2 28.19 22.14 -12.31
C THR A 2 29.34 21.90 -11.33
N GLY A 3 29.05 21.97 -10.02
CA GLY A 3 30.00 21.71 -8.95
C GLY A 3 29.38 20.77 -7.91
N SER A 4 30.21 20.06 -7.16
CA SER A 4 29.77 19.28 -6.02
C SER A 4 30.57 19.67 -4.78
N VAL A 5 29.87 19.73 -3.65
CA VAL A 5 30.46 19.78 -2.31
C VAL A 5 30.00 18.55 -1.60
N ASP A 6 30.91 17.67 -1.27
CA ASP A 6 30.65 16.41 -0.58
C ASP A 6 31.59 16.31 0.64
N THR A 7 30.96 16.27 1.81
CA THR A 7 31.67 16.09 3.10
C THR A 7 31.24 14.80 3.79
N GLY A 8 30.32 14.04 3.18
CA GLY A 8 29.73 12.86 3.74
C GLY A 8 28.64 13.14 4.81
N LEU A 9 27.67 12.24 4.92
CA LEU A 9 26.54 12.35 5.87
C LEU A 9 26.95 12.02 7.32
N ASP A 10 27.96 11.20 7.49
CA ASP A 10 28.41 10.70 8.81
C ASP A 10 29.45 11.61 9.51
N THR A 11 29.76 12.76 8.92
CA THR A 11 30.67 13.74 9.49
C THR A 11 29.90 14.78 10.30
N ASN A 12 30.57 15.43 11.28
CA ASN A 12 29.94 16.53 12.02
C ASN A 12 30.13 17.89 11.28
N VAL A 13 29.96 17.89 9.97
CA VAL A 13 30.12 19.10 9.15
C VAL A 13 28.79 19.78 8.94
N THR A 14 28.70 21.05 9.33
CA THR A 14 27.61 21.96 9.00
C THR A 14 28.03 22.88 7.88
N LEU A 15 27.33 22.81 6.76
CA LEU A 15 27.57 23.73 5.63
C LEU A 15 26.57 24.89 5.68
N ASN A 16 27.08 26.12 5.80
CA ASN A 16 26.26 27.33 5.75
C ASN A 16 26.49 28.03 4.42
N VAL A 17 25.45 28.09 3.60
CA VAL A 17 25.48 28.76 2.29
C VAL A 17 24.64 30.03 2.37
N LYS A 18 25.22 31.18 2.07
CA LYS A 18 24.51 32.48 2.13
C LYS A 18 24.61 33.20 0.81
N GLU A 19 23.51 33.65 0.29
CA GLU A 19 23.42 34.59 -0.82
C GLU A 19 22.62 35.83 -0.39
N LYS A 20 23.23 36.99 -0.48
CA LYS A 20 22.61 38.28 -0.09
C LYS A 20 21.75 38.87 -1.19
N ASP A 21 22.05 38.52 -2.44
CA ASP A 21 21.30 38.99 -3.60
C ASP A 21 20.09 38.07 -3.83
N LEU A 22 18.89 38.56 -3.56
CA LEU A 22 17.64 37.83 -3.70
C LEU A 22 17.34 37.39 -5.13
N THR A 23 18.06 37.91 -6.13
CA THR A 23 17.94 37.52 -7.53
C THR A 23 18.84 36.34 -7.90
N LYS A 24 19.71 35.91 -7.00
CA LYS A 24 20.65 34.81 -7.19
C LYS A 24 20.30 33.62 -6.32
N ASP A 25 20.63 32.44 -6.82
CA ASP A 25 20.48 31.22 -6.06
C ASP A 25 21.71 30.99 -5.17
N ALA A 26 21.49 30.67 -3.91
CA ALA A 26 22.54 30.27 -2.99
C ALA A 26 23.18 28.94 -3.38
N ILE A 27 22.35 27.99 -3.86
CA ILE A 27 22.82 26.75 -4.49
C ILE A 27 22.43 26.82 -5.97
N GLY A 28 23.45 26.91 -6.85
CA GLY A 28 23.24 27.10 -8.29
C GLY A 28 22.67 25.87 -9.00
N THR A 29 22.21 26.09 -10.23
CA THR A 29 21.64 25.05 -11.09
C THR A 29 22.60 23.86 -11.29
N GLY A 30 22.09 22.65 -11.05
CA GLY A 30 22.83 21.40 -11.24
C GLY A 30 23.94 21.15 -10.22
N MET A 31 24.03 21.94 -9.17
CA MET A 31 24.98 21.70 -8.07
C MET A 31 24.47 20.56 -7.17
N THR A 32 25.40 19.74 -6.69
CA THR A 32 25.14 18.73 -5.66
C THR A 32 25.87 19.12 -4.38
N VAL A 33 25.13 19.14 -3.28
CA VAL A 33 25.66 19.45 -1.93
C VAL A 33 25.33 18.29 -1.01
N GLU A 34 26.33 17.67 -0.40
CA GLU A 34 26.18 16.60 0.58
C GLU A 34 26.99 16.94 1.85
N ALA A 35 26.30 16.98 2.99
CA ALA A 35 26.88 17.22 4.31
C ALA A 35 25.97 16.68 5.41
N ASN A 36 26.45 16.60 6.65
CA ASN A 36 25.58 16.21 7.77
C ASN A 36 24.45 17.22 8.01
N GLU A 37 24.76 18.51 7.99
CA GLU A 37 23.78 19.60 8.11
C GLU A 37 24.01 20.64 7.03
N VAL A 38 22.95 21.11 6.38
CA VAL A 38 23.00 22.13 5.33
C VAL A 38 22.03 23.26 5.66
N ASN A 39 22.55 24.46 5.87
CA ASN A 39 21.78 25.67 6.10
C ASN A 39 21.94 26.61 4.89
N VAL A 40 20.85 26.88 4.19
CA VAL A 40 20.79 27.72 3.01
C VAL A 40 20.02 29.00 3.34
N ASP A 41 20.71 30.12 3.39
CA ASP A 41 20.11 31.44 3.50
C ASP A 41 20.01 32.04 2.08
N GLY A 42 18.93 31.67 1.38
CA GLY A 42 18.67 31.98 -0.02
C GLY A 42 17.94 30.85 -0.75
N ASN A 43 17.95 30.93 -2.08
CA ASN A 43 17.23 30.00 -2.92
C ASN A 43 18.08 28.79 -3.35
N VAL A 44 17.39 27.67 -3.66
CA VAL A 44 17.97 26.48 -4.29
C VAL A 44 17.50 26.40 -5.73
N ALA A 45 18.41 26.48 -6.68
CA ALA A 45 18.13 26.51 -8.10
C ALA A 45 17.50 25.20 -8.63
N ALA A 46 16.95 25.29 -9.84
CA ALA A 46 16.44 24.13 -10.56
C ALA A 46 17.55 23.08 -10.79
N ASN A 47 17.18 21.79 -10.69
CA ASN A 47 18.07 20.62 -10.83
C ASN A 47 19.23 20.57 -9.82
N ALA A 48 19.24 21.41 -8.79
CA ALA A 48 20.17 21.25 -7.69
C ALA A 48 19.76 20.09 -6.79
N VAL A 49 20.73 19.41 -6.18
CA VAL A 49 20.53 18.29 -5.26
C VAL A 49 21.15 18.63 -3.92
N VAL A 50 20.38 18.56 -2.84
CA VAL A 50 20.86 18.73 -1.47
C VAL A 50 20.59 17.48 -0.68
N LYS A 51 21.65 16.86 -0.15
CA LYS A 51 21.57 15.65 0.68
C LYS A 51 22.15 15.93 2.06
N ALA A 52 21.37 15.71 3.10
CA ALA A 52 21.83 15.89 4.46
C ALA A 52 21.00 15.10 5.48
N ASN A 53 21.49 14.97 6.72
CA ASN A 53 20.63 14.53 7.80
C ASN A 53 19.65 15.64 8.20
N LYS A 54 20.12 16.92 8.17
CA LYS A 54 19.28 18.07 8.47
C LYS A 54 19.47 19.19 7.45
N VAL A 55 18.36 19.73 6.95
CA VAL A 55 18.37 20.82 5.95
C VAL A 55 17.49 21.98 6.43
N VAL A 56 18.01 23.20 6.33
CA VAL A 56 17.22 24.42 6.53
C VAL A 56 17.36 25.30 5.31
N ILE A 57 16.25 25.64 4.66
CA ILE A 57 16.24 26.52 3.48
C ILE A 57 15.33 27.72 3.81
N GLY A 58 15.95 28.89 3.97
CA GLY A 58 15.27 30.15 4.27
C GLY A 58 14.57 30.78 3.07
N GLY A 59 14.95 30.39 1.86
CA GLY A 59 14.37 30.85 0.60
C GLY A 59 13.48 29.81 -0.07
N GLN A 60 13.48 29.85 -1.40
CA GLN A 60 12.65 29.00 -2.25
C GLN A 60 13.48 27.86 -2.87
N THR A 61 12.88 26.66 -2.94
CA THR A 61 13.37 25.59 -3.81
C THR A 61 12.67 25.69 -5.15
N HIS A 62 13.43 25.76 -6.23
CA HIS A 62 12.85 25.80 -7.59
C HIS A 62 12.34 24.43 -8.04
N ALA A 63 11.52 24.42 -9.09
CA ALA A 63 11.07 23.21 -9.74
C ALA A 63 12.27 22.31 -10.13
N LYS A 64 12.14 20.98 -9.96
CA LYS A 64 13.19 19.98 -10.19
C LYS A 64 14.40 20.07 -9.23
N ALA A 65 14.40 20.94 -8.23
CA ALA A 65 15.36 20.81 -7.12
C ALA A 65 14.99 19.55 -6.30
N LEU A 66 15.99 18.79 -5.89
CA LEU A 66 15.82 17.59 -5.08
C LEU A 66 16.45 17.78 -3.70
N ILE A 67 15.66 17.65 -2.67
CA ILE A 67 16.10 17.72 -1.27
C ILE A 67 15.90 16.35 -0.64
N GLU A 68 16.97 15.69 -0.27
CA GLU A 68 16.97 14.42 0.44
C GLU A 68 17.49 14.63 1.87
N ALA A 69 16.62 14.50 2.88
CA ALA A 69 17.03 14.74 4.26
C ALA A 69 16.20 13.95 5.27
N LYS A 70 16.80 13.58 6.42
CA LYS A 70 15.99 13.03 7.51
C LYS A 70 15.03 14.08 8.04
N GLU A 71 15.53 15.30 8.26
CA GLU A 71 14.74 16.44 8.72
C GLU A 71 14.96 17.65 7.82
N ALA A 72 13.89 18.33 7.43
CA ALA A 72 14.02 19.58 6.68
C ALA A 72 13.04 20.66 7.17
N LYS A 73 13.49 21.91 7.05
CA LYS A 73 12.66 23.10 7.20
C LYS A 73 12.84 23.99 5.98
N ILE A 74 11.75 24.25 5.25
CA ILE A 74 11.78 24.95 3.97
C ILE A 74 10.75 26.07 3.98
N ALA A 75 11.16 27.30 3.64
CA ALA A 75 10.23 28.41 3.59
C ALA A 75 9.26 28.27 2.42
N VAL A 76 9.75 28.15 1.18
CA VAL A 76 8.89 27.93 0.00
C VAL A 76 9.37 26.72 -0.79
N HIS A 77 8.48 25.75 -0.99
CA HIS A 77 8.84 24.52 -1.68
C HIS A 77 8.04 24.33 -2.97
N ILE A 78 8.78 24.24 -4.09
CA ILE A 78 8.25 23.94 -5.43
C ILE A 78 8.89 22.66 -6.00
N GLY A 79 10.06 22.27 -5.49
CA GLY A 79 10.83 21.11 -5.91
C GLY A 79 10.29 19.78 -5.40
N SER A 80 11.19 18.83 -5.18
CA SER A 80 10.91 17.52 -4.61
C SER A 80 11.65 17.34 -3.29
N PHE A 81 10.95 16.86 -2.27
CA PHE A 81 11.52 16.47 -0.98
C PHE A 81 11.31 14.97 -0.75
N ASP A 82 12.33 14.26 -0.30
CA ASP A 82 12.26 12.87 0.16
C ASP A 82 12.98 12.73 1.51
N GLY A 83 12.27 12.29 2.55
CA GLY A 83 12.86 12.15 3.88
C GLY A 83 11.92 11.62 4.96
N GLU A 84 12.23 11.91 6.22
CA GLU A 84 11.43 11.45 7.34
C GLU A 84 10.49 12.52 7.89
N TYR A 85 11.01 13.71 8.14
CA TYR A 85 10.28 14.83 8.70
C TYR A 85 10.50 16.11 7.90
N VAL A 86 9.43 16.83 7.60
CA VAL A 86 9.56 18.14 6.93
C VAL A 86 8.57 19.17 7.46
N GLU A 87 9.09 20.37 7.69
CA GLU A 87 8.31 21.58 7.91
C GLU A 87 8.38 22.48 6.70
N ILE A 88 7.25 22.89 6.14
CA ILE A 88 7.17 23.77 4.97
C ILE A 88 6.25 24.93 5.31
N ASP A 89 6.75 26.17 5.17
CA ASP A 89 5.87 27.32 5.38
C ASP A 89 4.89 27.45 4.20
N ARG A 90 5.35 27.30 2.95
CA ARG A 90 4.51 27.36 1.76
C ARG A 90 4.88 26.30 0.72
N LEU A 91 3.97 25.41 0.44
CA LEU A 91 4.07 24.45 -0.65
C LEU A 91 3.32 24.98 -1.87
N GLU A 92 4.00 25.09 -3.01
CA GLU A 92 3.42 25.58 -4.27
C GLU A 92 3.70 24.59 -5.41
N GLY A 93 2.80 23.63 -5.58
CA GLY A 93 2.89 22.64 -6.67
C GLY A 93 4.04 21.63 -6.57
N GLY A 94 4.84 21.67 -5.50
CA GLY A 94 5.97 20.76 -5.28
C GLY A 94 5.54 19.34 -4.87
N LYS A 95 6.54 18.46 -4.78
CA LYS A 95 6.36 17.08 -4.28
C LYS A 95 6.99 16.91 -2.91
N VAL A 96 6.26 16.28 -2.00
CA VAL A 96 6.73 15.98 -0.64
C VAL A 96 6.51 14.50 -0.38
N LYS A 97 7.58 13.79 -0.05
CA LYS A 97 7.52 12.41 0.42
C LYS A 97 8.21 12.32 1.77
N ALA A 98 7.45 11.99 2.81
CA ALA A 98 7.94 11.99 4.18
C ALA A 98 7.26 10.90 5.03
N LYS A 99 7.75 10.65 6.26
CA LYS A 99 6.94 9.99 7.28
C LYS A 99 5.96 10.98 7.89
N LYS A 100 6.43 12.19 8.20
CA LYS A 100 5.58 13.25 8.76
C LYS A 100 5.84 14.58 8.06
N ALA A 101 4.78 15.23 7.59
CA ALA A 101 4.85 16.55 6.98
C ALA A 101 4.00 17.57 7.76
N VAL A 102 4.57 18.74 8.05
CA VAL A 102 3.88 19.88 8.66
C VAL A 102 3.95 21.05 7.69
N ILE A 103 2.81 21.53 7.20
CA ILE A 103 2.76 22.54 6.15
C ILE A 103 1.84 23.68 6.60
N LYS A 104 2.35 24.92 6.65
CA LYS A 104 1.52 26.06 7.02
C LYS A 104 0.53 26.42 5.91
N SER A 105 0.95 26.41 4.65
CA SER A 105 0.07 26.68 3.51
C SER A 105 0.38 25.74 2.34
N ALA A 106 -0.62 25.01 1.86
CA ALA A 106 -0.50 24.14 0.69
C ALA A 106 -1.39 24.64 -0.45
N ILE A 107 -0.78 24.87 -1.62
CA ILE A 107 -1.42 25.36 -2.85
C ILE A 107 -1.01 24.43 -3.99
N GLY A 108 -1.83 23.45 -4.31
CA GLY A 108 -1.46 22.39 -5.25
C GLY A 108 -0.37 21.49 -4.69
N GLY A 109 0.22 20.70 -5.59
CA GLY A 109 1.31 19.79 -5.27
C GLY A 109 0.86 18.39 -4.85
N GLU A 110 1.85 17.55 -4.63
CA GLU A 110 1.68 16.16 -4.23
C GLU A 110 2.34 15.92 -2.88
N ILE A 111 1.56 15.48 -1.91
CA ILE A 111 2.03 15.20 -0.54
C ILE A 111 1.80 13.72 -0.27
N ILE A 112 2.87 12.99 0.00
CA ILE A 112 2.85 11.56 0.32
C ILE A 112 3.49 11.38 1.68
N ALA A 113 2.72 11.07 2.72
CA ALA A 113 3.28 10.88 4.05
C ALA A 113 2.41 9.93 4.90
N GLU A 114 3.00 9.37 5.96
CA GLU A 114 2.20 8.62 6.93
C GLU A 114 1.23 9.55 7.66
N SER A 115 1.73 10.70 8.15
CA SER A 115 0.91 11.71 8.84
C SER A 115 1.19 13.11 8.30
N VAL A 116 0.14 13.89 8.10
CA VAL A 116 0.20 15.24 7.54
C VAL A 116 -0.59 16.22 8.39
N VAL A 117 0.00 17.37 8.72
CA VAL A 117 -0.67 18.49 9.35
C VAL A 117 -0.59 19.71 8.43
N ILE A 118 -1.73 20.29 8.08
CA ILE A 118 -1.80 21.46 7.20
C ILE A 118 -2.58 22.57 7.91
N ASP A 119 -1.95 23.72 8.12
CA ASP A 119 -2.65 24.85 8.73
C ASP A 119 -3.68 25.46 7.76
N THR A 120 -3.30 25.69 6.50
CA THR A 120 -4.21 26.19 5.46
C THR A 120 -4.08 25.36 4.19
N LEU A 121 -5.12 24.61 3.85
CA LEU A 121 -5.23 23.89 2.57
C LEU A 121 -6.02 24.73 1.58
N VAL A 122 -5.38 25.06 0.45
CA VAL A 122 -6.01 25.77 -0.66
C VAL A 122 -6.54 24.74 -1.68
N SER A 123 -6.34 24.92 -2.97
CA SER A 123 -6.96 24.06 -3.98
C SER A 123 -5.93 23.18 -4.71
N ASN A 124 -6.43 22.11 -5.36
CA ASN A 124 -5.70 21.29 -6.33
C ASN A 124 -4.51 20.51 -5.72
N SER A 125 -4.55 20.20 -4.44
CA SER A 125 -3.54 19.36 -3.79
C SER A 125 -3.92 17.89 -3.90
N ASN A 126 -2.91 17.03 -4.18
CA ASN A 126 -3.03 15.59 -4.15
C ASN A 126 -2.32 15.08 -2.89
N ILE A 127 -3.08 14.56 -1.94
CA ILE A 127 -2.57 14.18 -0.60
C ILE A 127 -2.79 12.69 -0.40
N ILE A 128 -1.71 11.94 -0.21
CA ILE A 128 -1.75 10.50 0.06
C ILE A 128 -1.22 10.30 1.48
N ILE A 129 -2.04 9.72 2.32
CA ILE A 129 -1.70 9.45 3.72
C ILE A 129 -1.91 7.99 4.07
N ALA A 130 -1.20 7.52 5.08
CA ALA A 130 -1.43 6.19 5.65
C ALA A 130 -2.18 6.23 6.99
N ASP A 131 -1.96 7.26 7.79
CA ASP A 131 -2.51 7.36 9.14
C ASP A 131 -3.43 8.58 9.31
N THR A 132 -2.88 9.76 9.48
CA THR A 132 -3.67 10.95 9.84
C THR A 132 -3.40 12.14 8.95
N LEU A 133 -4.46 12.75 8.44
CA LEU A 133 -4.44 14.10 7.87
C LEU A 133 -5.21 15.05 8.80
N GLU A 134 -4.54 16.09 9.25
CA GLU A 134 -5.15 17.16 10.03
C GLU A 134 -5.11 18.49 9.25
N ILE A 135 -6.26 19.08 8.97
CA ILE A 135 -6.44 20.37 8.29
C ILE A 135 -7.05 21.34 9.27
N LYS A 136 -6.33 22.43 9.63
CA LYS A 136 -6.87 23.47 10.52
C LYS A 136 -7.86 24.37 9.78
N LYS A 137 -7.54 24.74 8.53
CA LYS A 137 -8.38 25.63 7.71
C LYS A 137 -8.39 25.19 6.26
N LEU A 138 -9.56 24.83 5.76
CA LEU A 138 -9.78 24.53 4.35
C LEU A 138 -10.34 25.79 3.64
N LYS A 139 -9.62 26.31 2.66
CA LYS A 139 -10.04 27.47 1.87
C LYS A 139 -10.44 27.13 0.44
N GLY A 140 -9.99 25.99 -0.06
CA GLY A 140 -10.08 25.65 -1.47
C GLY A 140 -10.89 24.41 -1.80
N VAL A 141 -10.92 24.08 -3.07
CA VAL A 141 -11.68 23.00 -3.70
C VAL A 141 -10.75 22.11 -4.53
N ASN A 142 -11.26 21.00 -5.07
CA ASN A 142 -10.53 20.06 -5.94
C ASN A 142 -9.30 19.42 -5.27
N ASN A 143 -9.32 19.27 -3.96
CA ASN A 143 -8.28 18.49 -3.29
C ASN A 143 -8.65 17.02 -3.32
N LYS A 144 -7.67 16.16 -3.65
CA LYS A 144 -7.80 14.70 -3.66
C LYS A 144 -7.02 14.14 -2.50
N ILE A 145 -7.71 13.49 -1.59
CA ILE A 145 -7.14 12.86 -0.40
C ILE A 145 -7.31 11.36 -0.54
N LEU A 146 -6.21 10.63 -0.57
CA LEU A 146 -6.18 9.17 -0.60
C LEU A 146 -5.61 8.66 0.73
N VAL A 147 -6.41 7.87 1.43
CA VAL A 147 -5.97 7.11 2.61
C VAL A 147 -5.57 5.73 2.14
N ASP A 148 -4.27 5.45 2.15
CA ASP A 148 -3.67 4.19 1.69
C ASP A 148 -2.71 3.65 2.73
N PHE A 149 -3.19 2.74 3.56
CA PHE A 149 -2.42 2.14 4.65
C PHE A 149 -1.21 1.32 4.16
N SER A 150 -1.22 0.88 2.91
CA SER A 150 -0.10 0.16 2.30
C SER A 150 1.14 1.02 2.07
N MET A 151 1.01 2.35 2.18
CA MET A 151 2.12 3.30 2.03
C MET A 151 3.10 3.27 3.20
N ILE A 152 2.71 2.74 4.37
CA ILE A 152 3.66 2.49 5.46
C ILE A 152 4.67 1.45 4.98
N LYS A 153 5.96 1.81 4.94
CA LYS A 153 7.02 1.05 4.28
C LYS A 153 7.00 -0.45 4.60
N ASN A 154 7.02 -0.80 5.88
CA ASN A 154 7.02 -2.20 6.31
C ASN A 154 5.69 -2.91 5.99
N THR A 155 4.58 -2.22 6.07
CA THR A 155 3.23 -2.74 5.83
C THR A 155 3.01 -3.05 4.35
N GLY A 156 3.38 -2.13 3.47
CA GLY A 156 3.28 -2.31 2.02
C GLY A 156 4.14 -3.47 1.51
N GLU A 157 5.37 -3.58 2.00
CA GLU A 157 6.27 -4.69 1.67
C GLU A 157 5.68 -6.04 2.10
N GLN A 158 5.16 -6.13 3.33
CA GLN A 158 4.52 -7.34 3.85
C GLN A 158 3.27 -7.74 3.06
N ILE A 159 2.42 -6.78 2.68
CA ILE A 159 1.24 -7.04 1.85
C ILE A 159 1.67 -7.55 0.48
N ASN A 160 2.61 -6.87 -0.18
CA ASN A 160 3.10 -7.23 -1.52
C ASN A 160 3.74 -8.62 -1.54
N GLU A 161 4.51 -8.98 -0.53
CA GLU A 161 5.10 -10.31 -0.39
C GLU A 161 4.02 -11.41 -0.29
N ARG A 162 2.99 -11.18 0.53
CA ARG A 162 1.87 -12.12 0.68
C ARG A 162 1.05 -12.24 -0.60
N MET A 163 0.80 -11.12 -1.28
CA MET A 163 0.09 -11.12 -2.56
C MET A 163 0.87 -11.87 -3.64
N ALA A 164 2.19 -11.72 -3.70
CA ALA A 164 3.05 -12.47 -4.61
C ALA A 164 3.00 -13.98 -4.33
N LYS A 165 3.03 -14.40 -3.05
CA LYS A 165 2.86 -15.81 -2.65
C LYS A 165 1.50 -16.35 -3.07
N ILE A 166 0.41 -15.60 -2.84
CA ILE A 166 -0.94 -15.99 -3.27
C ILE A 166 -1.00 -16.17 -4.78
N LYS A 167 -0.41 -15.25 -5.56
CA LYS A 167 -0.36 -15.33 -7.01
C LYS A 167 0.36 -16.60 -7.47
N ALA A 168 1.54 -16.88 -6.94
CA ALA A 168 2.33 -18.08 -7.27
C ALA A 168 1.56 -19.37 -6.97
N ILE A 169 0.89 -19.46 -5.81
CA ILE A 169 0.09 -20.63 -5.45
C ILE A 169 -1.13 -20.76 -6.39
N ARG A 170 -1.80 -19.67 -6.75
CA ARG A 170 -2.93 -19.70 -7.70
C ARG A 170 -2.51 -20.22 -9.07
N GLU A 171 -1.35 -19.83 -9.57
CA GLU A 171 -0.81 -20.34 -10.84
C GLU A 171 -0.57 -21.87 -10.78
N GLN A 172 -0.12 -22.39 -9.64
CA GLN A 172 0.07 -23.82 -9.44
C GLN A 172 -1.23 -24.61 -9.42
N ILE A 173 -2.29 -24.06 -8.81
CA ILE A 173 -3.56 -24.77 -8.64
C ILE A 173 -4.56 -24.57 -9.78
N VAL A 174 -4.30 -23.65 -10.73
CA VAL A 174 -5.28 -23.27 -11.78
C VAL A 174 -5.77 -24.43 -12.63
N LYS A 175 -4.94 -25.45 -12.88
CA LYS A 175 -5.26 -26.64 -13.67
C LYS A 175 -5.78 -27.81 -12.83
N MET A 176 -5.58 -27.79 -11.51
CA MET A 176 -5.92 -28.90 -10.62
C MET A 176 -7.43 -29.26 -10.64
N PRO A 177 -8.39 -28.32 -10.65
CA PRO A 177 -9.81 -28.66 -10.67
C PRO A 177 -10.21 -29.51 -11.87
N ARG A 178 -9.68 -29.18 -13.08
CA ARG A 178 -9.97 -29.97 -14.29
C ARG A 178 -9.37 -31.36 -14.20
N THR A 179 -8.13 -31.48 -13.71
CA THR A 179 -7.47 -32.78 -13.53
C THR A 179 -8.19 -33.63 -12.49
N LEU A 180 -8.63 -33.03 -11.38
CA LEU A 180 -9.41 -33.71 -10.35
C LEU A 180 -10.74 -34.23 -10.90
N GLU A 181 -11.46 -33.38 -11.65
CA GLU A 181 -12.73 -33.78 -12.24
C GLU A 181 -12.57 -34.92 -13.25
N SER A 182 -11.57 -34.84 -14.15
CA SER A 182 -11.25 -35.93 -15.09
C SER A 182 -10.94 -37.24 -14.37
N LYS A 183 -10.08 -37.21 -13.34
CA LYS A 183 -9.76 -38.41 -12.55
C LYS A 183 -10.98 -38.93 -11.79
N ARG A 184 -11.84 -38.06 -11.27
CA ARG A 184 -13.08 -38.44 -10.58
C ARG A 184 -14.03 -39.18 -11.51
N CYS A 185 -14.26 -38.67 -12.73
CA CYS A 185 -15.10 -39.34 -13.73
C CYS A 185 -14.59 -40.77 -14.03
N VAL A 186 -13.29 -40.90 -14.30
CA VAL A 186 -12.67 -42.22 -14.58
C VAL A 186 -12.80 -43.18 -13.39
N ILE A 187 -12.65 -42.68 -12.15
CA ILE A 187 -12.84 -43.50 -10.93
C ILE A 187 -14.28 -43.98 -10.82
N GLU A 188 -15.28 -43.10 -10.99
CA GLU A 188 -16.67 -43.44 -10.90
C GLU A 188 -17.11 -44.44 -11.99
N GLU A 189 -16.68 -44.25 -13.25
CA GLU A 189 -16.93 -45.16 -14.37
C GLU A 189 -16.39 -46.58 -14.11
N ASN A 190 -15.20 -46.67 -13.52
CA ASN A 190 -14.56 -47.96 -13.24
C ASN A 190 -14.99 -48.61 -11.92
N LYS A 191 -15.70 -47.90 -11.03
CA LYS A 191 -16.07 -48.40 -9.71
C LYS A 191 -16.92 -49.70 -9.76
N GLY A 192 -17.91 -49.70 -10.64
CA GLY A 192 -18.77 -50.92 -10.84
C GLY A 192 -17.97 -52.12 -11.33
N PRO A 193 -17.28 -52.02 -12.47
CA PRO A 193 -16.43 -53.14 -12.98
C PRO A 193 -15.37 -53.63 -11.99
N ILE A 194 -14.73 -52.72 -11.25
CA ILE A 194 -13.74 -53.06 -10.25
C ILE A 194 -14.32 -53.78 -9.05
N ASN A 195 -15.54 -53.45 -8.61
CA ASN A 195 -16.22 -54.17 -7.54
C ASN A 195 -16.51 -55.63 -7.94
N VAL A 196 -16.93 -55.87 -9.19
CA VAL A 196 -17.10 -57.21 -9.74
C VAL A 196 -15.78 -57.99 -9.77
N ILE A 197 -14.69 -57.34 -10.20
CA ILE A 197 -13.33 -57.95 -10.21
C ILE A 197 -12.88 -58.29 -8.79
N LYS A 198 -13.12 -57.42 -7.81
CA LYS A 198 -12.77 -57.67 -6.39
C LYS A 198 -13.52 -58.87 -5.86
N ALA A 199 -14.84 -58.97 -6.04
CA ALA A 199 -15.64 -60.10 -5.62
C ALA A 199 -15.13 -61.41 -6.26
N LYS A 200 -14.82 -61.39 -7.56
CA LYS A 200 -14.29 -62.56 -8.28
C LYS A 200 -12.90 -62.99 -7.78
N ILE A 201 -12.03 -62.06 -7.42
CA ILE A 201 -10.72 -62.35 -6.82
C ILE A 201 -10.88 -62.96 -5.43
N GLU A 202 -11.85 -62.52 -4.62
CA GLU A 202 -12.14 -63.08 -3.30
C GLU A 202 -12.73 -64.50 -3.40
N GLU A 203 -13.67 -64.72 -4.34
CA GLU A 203 -14.19 -66.05 -4.65
C GLU A 203 -13.10 -67.03 -5.06
N LEU A 204 -12.22 -66.64 -5.97
CA LEU A 204 -11.11 -67.48 -6.40
C LEU A 204 -10.10 -67.82 -5.29
N LYS A 205 -9.81 -66.81 -4.42
CA LYS A 205 -8.95 -67.03 -3.25
C LYS A 205 -9.59 -67.98 -2.22
N SER A 206 -10.89 -67.91 -1.99
CA SER A 206 -11.59 -68.80 -1.07
C SER A 206 -11.64 -70.26 -1.57
N THR A 207 -11.55 -70.47 -2.89
CA THR A 207 -11.49 -71.79 -3.53
C THR A 207 -10.05 -72.24 -3.80
N ASN A 208 -9.02 -71.65 -3.20
CA ASN A 208 -7.59 -71.90 -3.40
C ASN A 208 -7.13 -71.80 -4.86
N ASN A 209 -7.83 -71.11 -5.71
CA ASN A 209 -7.47 -70.86 -7.10
C ASN A 209 -6.69 -69.50 -7.22
N THR A 210 -5.69 -69.49 -8.11
CA THR A 210 -4.89 -68.28 -8.40
C THR A 210 -5.71 -67.31 -9.26
N PRO A 211 -5.92 -66.04 -8.82
CA PRO A 211 -6.63 -65.06 -9.62
C PRO A 211 -5.88 -64.74 -10.93
N PRO A 212 -6.56 -64.49 -12.04
CA PRO A 212 -5.96 -64.09 -13.29
C PRO A 212 -5.08 -62.82 -13.14
N VAL A 213 -3.89 -62.86 -13.73
CA VAL A 213 -2.95 -61.70 -13.69
C VAL A 213 -3.59 -60.41 -14.20
N THR A 214 -4.49 -60.50 -15.18
CA THR A 214 -5.26 -59.38 -15.73
C THR A 214 -6.15 -58.71 -14.71
N PHE A 215 -6.78 -59.48 -13.80
CA PHE A 215 -7.63 -58.94 -12.75
C PHE A 215 -6.79 -58.20 -11.69
N MET A 216 -5.68 -58.79 -11.31
CA MET A 216 -4.73 -58.17 -10.36
C MET A 216 -4.15 -56.88 -10.92
N LYS A 217 -3.80 -56.85 -12.22
CA LYS A 217 -3.31 -55.66 -12.89
C LYS A 217 -4.33 -54.54 -12.91
N LYS A 218 -5.58 -54.81 -13.34
CA LYS A 218 -6.67 -53.82 -13.35
C LYS A 218 -6.97 -53.27 -11.95
N LEU A 219 -6.99 -54.11 -10.93
CA LEU A 219 -7.20 -53.70 -9.55
C LEU A 219 -6.07 -52.75 -9.07
N LYS A 220 -4.83 -53.09 -9.39
CA LYS A 220 -3.66 -52.25 -9.04
C LYS A 220 -3.70 -50.90 -9.74
N GLU A 221 -4.01 -50.88 -11.04
CA GLU A 221 -4.16 -49.62 -11.80
C GLU A 221 -5.26 -48.72 -11.22
N TYR A 222 -6.41 -49.32 -10.86
CA TYR A 222 -7.47 -48.55 -10.21
C TYR A 222 -7.06 -48.00 -8.83
N GLN A 223 -6.40 -48.83 -8.02
CA GLN A 223 -5.89 -48.39 -6.71
C GLN A 223 -4.86 -47.25 -6.85
N GLN A 224 -4.00 -47.34 -7.85
CA GLN A 224 -3.06 -46.25 -8.14
C GLN A 224 -3.76 -44.98 -8.56
N LEU A 225 -4.78 -45.06 -9.43
CA LEU A 225 -5.55 -43.91 -9.85
C LEU A 225 -6.28 -43.20 -8.68
N VAL A 226 -6.87 -44.02 -7.77
CA VAL A 226 -7.51 -43.50 -6.55
C VAL A 226 -6.49 -42.87 -5.63
N HIS A 227 -5.31 -43.46 -5.49
CA HIS A 227 -4.22 -42.88 -4.69
C HIS A 227 -3.77 -41.52 -5.25
N GLU A 228 -3.52 -41.44 -6.54
CA GLU A 228 -3.15 -40.18 -7.22
C GLU A 228 -4.22 -39.12 -7.11
N TYR A 229 -5.51 -39.49 -7.25
CA TYR A 229 -6.62 -38.57 -7.04
C TYR A 229 -6.63 -38.00 -5.61
N ASN A 230 -6.52 -38.87 -4.62
CA ASN A 230 -6.53 -38.47 -3.21
C ASN A 230 -5.31 -37.58 -2.86
N ALA A 231 -4.13 -37.90 -3.38
CA ALA A 231 -2.93 -37.08 -3.20
C ALA A 231 -3.11 -35.68 -3.80
N LEU A 232 -3.59 -35.61 -5.05
CA LEU A 232 -3.85 -34.35 -5.73
C LEU A 232 -4.95 -33.54 -5.02
N LEU A 233 -6.01 -34.16 -4.53
CA LEU A 233 -7.07 -33.53 -3.78
C LEU A 233 -6.57 -32.95 -2.45
N LYS A 234 -5.70 -33.69 -1.76
CA LYS A 234 -5.06 -33.24 -0.52
C LYS A 234 -4.18 -32.01 -0.81
N GLU A 235 -3.31 -32.08 -1.82
CA GLU A 235 -2.47 -30.96 -2.21
C GLU A 235 -3.30 -29.72 -2.59
N PHE A 236 -4.38 -29.90 -3.34
CA PHE A 236 -5.27 -28.79 -3.70
C PHE A 236 -5.93 -28.14 -2.48
N ARG A 237 -6.35 -28.94 -1.49
CA ARG A 237 -6.94 -28.43 -0.24
C ARG A 237 -5.90 -27.68 0.60
N GLU A 238 -4.71 -28.24 0.74
CA GLU A 238 -3.60 -27.59 1.49
C GLU A 238 -3.23 -26.25 0.87
N LYS A 239 -3.05 -26.19 -0.45
CA LYS A 239 -2.77 -24.92 -1.15
C LYS A 239 -3.89 -23.89 -1.00
N LYS A 240 -5.16 -24.32 -1.04
CA LYS A 240 -6.29 -23.43 -0.75
C LYS A 240 -6.29 -22.91 0.68
N ALA A 241 -5.96 -23.74 1.64
CA ALA A 241 -5.85 -23.35 3.05
C ALA A 241 -4.75 -22.29 3.24
N VAL A 242 -3.59 -22.46 2.63
CA VAL A 242 -2.50 -21.47 2.67
C VAL A 242 -2.94 -20.14 2.05
N ILE A 243 -3.68 -20.15 0.93
CA ILE A 243 -4.23 -18.92 0.35
C ILE A 243 -5.20 -18.22 1.33
N ALA A 244 -6.05 -18.98 2.01
CA ALA A 244 -6.99 -18.43 2.97
C ALA A 244 -6.27 -17.80 4.18
N GLU A 245 -5.23 -18.46 4.68
CA GLU A 245 -4.39 -17.95 5.76
C GLU A 245 -3.68 -16.64 5.37
N LEU A 246 -3.01 -16.62 4.21
CA LEU A 246 -2.34 -15.40 3.71
C LEU A 246 -3.33 -14.25 3.50
N LYS A 247 -4.55 -14.53 3.05
CA LYS A 247 -5.61 -13.51 2.93
C LYS A 247 -6.04 -12.98 4.29
N SER A 248 -6.19 -13.86 5.28
CA SER A 248 -6.50 -13.45 6.66
C SER A 248 -5.40 -12.56 7.24
N GLU A 249 -4.13 -12.89 6.98
CA GLU A 249 -3.01 -12.04 7.40
C GLU A 249 -3.05 -10.66 6.73
N ILE A 250 -3.33 -10.59 5.41
CA ILE A 250 -3.50 -9.32 4.69
C ILE A 250 -4.66 -8.52 5.30
N ALA A 251 -5.78 -9.14 5.60
CA ALA A 251 -6.94 -8.48 6.21
C ALA A 251 -6.60 -7.92 7.59
N ASN A 252 -5.87 -8.66 8.41
CA ASN A 252 -5.41 -8.19 9.74
C ASN A 252 -4.48 -6.97 9.62
N ILE A 253 -3.57 -6.98 8.64
CA ILE A 253 -2.70 -5.82 8.37
C ILE A 253 -3.54 -4.64 7.88
N GLN A 254 -4.49 -4.87 6.95
CA GLN A 254 -5.38 -3.85 6.41
C GLN A 254 -6.25 -3.21 7.49
N ASP A 255 -6.59 -3.91 8.55
CA ASP A 255 -7.43 -3.39 9.63
C ASP A 255 -6.84 -2.12 10.29
N GLY A 256 -5.54 -1.86 10.10
CA GLY A 256 -4.92 -0.58 10.44
C GLY A 256 -5.58 0.64 9.78
N ILE A 257 -6.20 0.50 8.61
CA ILE A 257 -6.90 1.61 7.92
C ILE A 257 -8.07 2.17 8.74
N PHE A 258 -8.67 1.36 9.64
CA PHE A 258 -9.78 1.83 10.48
C PHE A 258 -9.33 2.80 11.57
N ASN A 259 -8.02 2.89 11.83
CA ASN A 259 -7.43 3.88 12.72
C ASN A 259 -7.10 5.17 11.97
N SER A 260 -7.06 5.13 10.63
CA SER A 260 -6.72 6.30 9.82
C SER A 260 -7.84 7.34 9.85
N LYS A 261 -7.45 8.61 9.89
CA LYS A 261 -8.39 9.73 10.09
C LYS A 261 -8.08 10.89 9.15
N VAL A 262 -9.13 11.46 8.60
CA VAL A 262 -9.08 12.78 7.96
C VAL A 262 -9.81 13.78 8.85
N ILE A 263 -9.07 14.69 9.47
CA ILE A 263 -9.56 15.68 10.43
C ILE A 263 -9.58 17.05 9.76
N ASN A 264 -10.73 17.72 9.78
CA ASN A 264 -10.88 19.11 9.29
C ASN A 264 -11.55 19.98 10.36
N HIS A 265 -10.83 20.94 10.90
CA HIS A 265 -11.33 21.85 11.92
C HIS A 265 -12.21 22.98 11.38
N SER A 266 -12.30 23.13 10.05
CA SER A 266 -13.15 24.08 9.36
C SER A 266 -14.32 23.38 8.66
N ASN A 267 -15.20 24.14 8.00
CA ASN A 267 -16.23 23.54 7.17
C ASN A 267 -15.61 23.06 5.86
N TRP A 268 -16.15 21.97 5.31
CA TRP A 268 -15.77 21.47 3.99
C TRP A 268 -16.28 22.42 2.89
N ARG A 269 -15.53 22.44 1.79
CA ARG A 269 -15.92 23.05 0.53
C ARG A 269 -16.32 21.96 -0.45
N GLU A 270 -17.06 22.32 -1.50
CA GLU A 270 -17.41 21.38 -2.57
C GLU A 270 -16.17 20.80 -3.27
N PHE A 271 -16.38 19.72 -4.00
CA PHE A 271 -15.40 19.08 -4.90
C PHE A 271 -14.08 18.64 -4.25
N ASN A 272 -14.03 18.47 -2.96
CA ASN A 272 -12.93 17.74 -2.34
C ASN A 272 -13.30 16.26 -2.26
N GLU A 273 -12.37 15.39 -2.63
CA GLU A 273 -12.58 13.95 -2.70
C GLU A 273 -11.70 13.24 -1.67
N ILE A 274 -12.29 12.33 -0.90
CA ILE A 274 -11.59 11.49 0.06
C ILE A 274 -11.81 10.04 -0.34
N LYS A 275 -10.72 9.30 -0.55
CA LYS A 275 -10.74 7.88 -0.88
C LYS A 275 -10.02 7.08 0.18
N PHE A 276 -10.62 5.96 0.57
CA PHE A 276 -9.98 4.94 1.39
C PHE A 276 -9.71 3.73 0.51
N ARG A 277 -8.44 3.37 0.36
CA ARG A 277 -8.01 2.25 -0.46
C ARG A 277 -7.93 0.98 0.34
N LEU A 278 -8.73 -0.01 -0.06
CA LEU A 278 -8.69 -1.36 0.48
C LEU A 278 -7.86 -2.27 -0.43
N VAL A 279 -7.12 -3.19 0.17
CA VAL A 279 -6.27 -4.16 -0.54
C VAL A 279 -7.04 -5.47 -0.78
N ASP A 280 -7.78 -5.96 0.22
CA ASP A 280 -8.64 -7.15 0.09
C ASP A 280 -10.00 -6.90 0.78
N PRO A 281 -11.10 -6.78 0.05
CA PRO A 281 -11.20 -6.75 -1.42
C PRO A 281 -10.58 -5.48 -2.00
N ALA A 282 -9.89 -5.60 -3.15
CA ALA A 282 -9.26 -4.46 -3.81
C ALA A 282 -10.32 -3.48 -4.35
N ARG A 283 -10.60 -2.43 -3.61
CA ARG A 283 -11.53 -1.35 -4.00
C ARG A 283 -11.25 -0.05 -3.27
N ASP A 284 -11.65 1.06 -3.88
CA ASP A 284 -11.63 2.38 -3.26
C ASP A 284 -13.03 2.76 -2.77
N ILE A 285 -13.13 3.18 -1.51
CA ILE A 285 -14.35 3.74 -0.93
C ILE A 285 -14.24 5.26 -1.02
N THR A 286 -15.07 5.86 -1.84
CA THR A 286 -14.98 7.29 -2.17
C THR A 286 -16.05 8.09 -1.46
N TYR A 287 -15.66 9.25 -0.93
CA TYR A 287 -16.53 10.24 -0.35
C TYR A 287 -16.22 11.63 -0.96
N SER A 288 -17.22 12.29 -1.50
CA SER A 288 -17.13 13.65 -2.03
C SER A 288 -17.79 14.63 -1.04
N THR A 289 -17.06 15.69 -0.69
CA THR A 289 -17.53 16.68 0.27
C THR A 289 -18.54 17.64 -0.36
N ARG A 290 -19.42 18.22 0.49
CA ARG A 290 -20.41 19.21 0.11
C ARG A 290 -20.05 20.59 0.67
N GLU A 291 -20.59 21.63 0.05
CA GLU A 291 -20.38 23.00 0.52
C GLU A 291 -20.94 23.18 1.94
N ASN A 292 -20.15 23.83 2.79
CA ASN A 292 -20.45 24.11 4.20
C ASN A 292 -20.74 22.87 5.07
N GLU A 293 -20.35 21.68 4.61
CA GLU A 293 -20.54 20.46 5.39
C GLU A 293 -19.66 20.47 6.66
N ILE A 294 -20.29 20.10 7.79
CA ILE A 294 -19.61 19.94 9.08
C ILE A 294 -19.35 18.47 9.30
N ALA A 295 -18.17 18.01 8.92
CA ALA A 295 -17.67 16.67 9.22
C ALA A 295 -16.24 16.81 9.72
N ARG A 296 -16.07 16.87 11.05
CA ARG A 296 -14.76 17.14 11.67
C ARG A 296 -13.79 15.97 11.53
N VAL A 297 -14.29 14.76 11.58
CA VAL A 297 -13.50 13.55 11.43
C VAL A 297 -14.19 12.63 10.45
N ILE A 298 -13.46 12.22 9.43
CA ILE A 298 -13.90 11.27 8.42
C ILE A 298 -13.02 10.03 8.52
N THR A 299 -13.65 8.88 8.71
CA THR A 299 -13.01 7.56 8.85
C THR A 299 -13.75 6.54 8.01
N ILE A 300 -13.20 5.34 7.91
CA ILE A 300 -13.88 4.18 7.33
C ILE A 300 -14.22 3.17 8.44
N ALA A 301 -15.30 2.42 8.28
CA ALA A 301 -15.66 1.34 9.20
C ALA A 301 -16.26 0.14 8.46
N LYS A 302 -16.10 -1.03 9.05
CA LYS A 302 -16.81 -2.25 8.66
C LYS A 302 -18.25 -2.18 9.18
N VAL A 303 -19.19 -2.58 8.35
CA VAL A 303 -20.62 -2.73 8.69
C VAL A 303 -21.06 -4.10 8.18
N GLU A 304 -21.72 -4.86 9.03
CA GLU A 304 -22.36 -6.11 8.63
C GLU A 304 -23.69 -5.80 7.94
N THR A 305 -23.89 -6.33 6.74
CA THR A 305 -25.13 -6.18 5.99
C THR A 305 -26.20 -7.17 6.51
N GLU A 306 -27.45 -6.96 6.16
CA GLU A 306 -28.57 -7.86 6.53
C GLU A 306 -28.36 -9.30 6.02
N ASP A 307 -27.60 -9.47 4.95
CA ASP A 307 -27.23 -10.77 4.36
C ASP A 307 -26.02 -11.44 5.05
N GLY A 308 -25.45 -10.80 6.10
CA GLY A 308 -24.26 -11.29 6.82
C GLY A 308 -22.93 -11.01 6.14
N ASP A 309 -22.94 -10.26 5.03
CA ASP A 309 -21.71 -9.83 4.34
C ASP A 309 -21.10 -8.59 5.03
N ILE A 310 -19.78 -8.44 4.90
CA ILE A 310 -19.07 -7.26 5.40
C ILE A 310 -19.01 -6.19 4.31
N ASP A 311 -19.60 -5.04 4.57
CA ASP A 311 -19.42 -3.84 3.75
C ASP A 311 -18.60 -2.77 4.47
N TYR A 312 -18.11 -1.80 3.71
CA TYR A 312 -17.25 -0.72 4.19
C TYR A 312 -17.90 0.61 3.89
N VAL A 313 -18.08 1.40 4.93
CA VAL A 313 -18.77 2.70 4.83
C VAL A 313 -17.93 3.83 5.42
N VAL A 314 -18.05 5.01 4.82
CA VAL A 314 -17.46 6.22 5.38
C VAL A 314 -18.27 6.69 6.57
N LYS A 315 -17.62 6.84 7.73
CA LYS A 315 -18.20 7.42 8.94
C LYS A 315 -17.76 8.87 9.10
N LYS A 316 -18.73 9.73 9.48
CA LYS A 316 -18.53 11.14 9.77
C LYS A 316 -18.82 11.42 11.23
N ASN A 317 -17.91 12.12 11.89
CA ASN A 317 -18.09 12.56 13.27
C ASN A 317 -17.84 14.07 13.36
N ASN A 318 -18.69 14.77 14.12
CA ASN A 318 -18.56 16.20 14.33
C ASN A 318 -17.73 16.54 15.58
N ASN A 319 -17.28 15.53 16.35
CA ASN A 319 -16.50 15.71 17.55
C ASN A 319 -15.13 15.05 17.45
N VAL A 320 -14.07 15.85 17.39
CA VAL A 320 -12.68 15.40 17.31
C VAL A 320 -12.22 14.58 18.53
N ARG A 321 -12.81 14.81 19.71
CA ARG A 321 -12.41 14.14 20.96
C ARG A 321 -12.97 12.73 21.13
N LYS A 322 -13.91 12.30 20.27
CA LYS A 322 -14.58 10.99 20.33
C LYS A 322 -14.22 10.05 19.17
N ALA A 323 -13.24 10.42 18.35
CA ALA A 323 -12.84 9.64 17.16
C ALA A 323 -11.46 8.99 17.34
#